data_f07b8b268802aa35907b941c28ab5e22
#
_entry.id   f07b8b268802aa35907b941c28ab5e22
#
_cell.length_a   1.000
_cell.length_b   1.000
_cell.length_c   1.000
_cell.angle_alpha   90.00
_cell.angle_beta   90.00
_cell.angle_gamma   90.00
#
_symmetry.space_group_name_H-M   'P 1'
#
loop_
_entity.id
_entity.type
_entity.pdbx_description
1 polymer ?
#
loop_
_entity_poly.entity_id
_entity_poly.type
_entity_poly.pdbx_seq_one_letter_code
_entity_poly.pdbx_strand_id
1 'polypeptide(L)'
;MADETLDDRLSELPDSLLLQILSLLPTEEAVTTCILSKRWQCLWTSLDTFSFSPRRFWRRNNGFPSFVDYVLSHSNASKITKFEIDCSRMYMYKSQINQWLTFAVKKNVQHVALYSHPPYILPLTFFTCSSLITLHLVKSSLVSDIVIAWKSLKTIKLEEMEVGDAEIKNLLSGCPALETIVFNRVGGFRRLEINSLKVKSLKLEGYWVNYAGKRDRSFEICVPYLQHLELSHDFHDFKCSLVDVSSVVNAKITFDITCIKDLDNDYDQYSDSDEEDEDNCSDYHQGFKTLIQDYLQKLSRATELTFGTLFT
;
A
#
# COMPACT_ATOMS: atom_id res chain seq x y z
N MET A 1 -19.26 53.95 14.28
CA MET A 1 -18.73 52.58 14.33
C MET A 1 -19.13 51.92 13.03
N ALA A 2 -18.19 51.82 12.08
CA ALA A 2 -18.44 51.12 10.84
C ALA A 2 -18.52 49.62 11.17
N ASP A 3 -19.65 49.04 10.84
CA ASP A 3 -19.88 47.59 10.85
C ASP A 3 -18.98 47.02 9.70
N GLU A 4 -17.81 46.51 10.04
CA GLU A 4 -17.01 45.74 9.12
C GLU A 4 -17.77 44.44 8.90
N THR A 5 -18.64 44.44 7.90
CA THR A 5 -19.19 43.19 7.34
C THR A 5 -18.00 42.38 6.87
N LEU A 6 -17.64 41.35 7.64
CA LEU A 6 -16.67 40.35 7.22
C LEU A 6 -17.18 39.77 5.91
N ASP A 7 -16.58 40.22 4.80
CA ASP A 7 -16.89 39.70 3.45
C ASP A 7 -16.74 38.16 3.50
N ASP A 8 -17.85 37.47 3.31
CA ASP A 8 -17.86 35.99 3.22
C ASP A 8 -17.25 35.57 1.87
N ARG A 9 -15.94 35.63 1.81
CA ARG A 9 -15.15 35.35 0.61
C ARG A 9 -15.35 33.93 0.09
N LEU A 10 -15.74 32.98 0.94
CA LEU A 10 -16.04 31.60 0.54
C LEU A 10 -17.37 31.54 -0.24
N SER A 11 -18.36 32.33 0.14
CA SER A 11 -19.63 32.37 -0.57
C SER A 11 -19.54 32.97 -1.97
N GLU A 12 -18.47 33.71 -2.28
CA GLU A 12 -18.24 34.26 -3.62
C GLU A 12 -17.58 33.27 -4.59
N LEU A 13 -16.94 32.20 -4.08
CA LEU A 13 -16.28 31.21 -4.93
C LEU A 13 -17.29 30.44 -5.80
N PRO A 14 -16.96 30.15 -7.07
CA PRO A 14 -17.76 29.27 -7.90
C PRO A 14 -17.81 27.84 -7.36
N ASP A 15 -18.90 27.11 -7.62
CA ASP A 15 -19.10 25.74 -7.11
C ASP A 15 -17.97 24.79 -7.49
N SER A 16 -17.35 24.97 -8.66
CA SER A 16 -16.20 24.16 -9.09
C SER A 16 -14.99 24.29 -8.16
N LEU A 17 -14.71 25.47 -7.62
CA LEU A 17 -13.64 25.67 -6.64
C LEU A 17 -14.04 25.14 -5.26
N LEU A 18 -15.32 25.31 -4.86
CA LEU A 18 -15.82 24.73 -3.62
C LEU A 18 -15.74 23.19 -3.64
N LEU A 19 -16.09 22.56 -4.76
CA LEU A 19 -15.94 21.12 -4.94
C LEU A 19 -14.47 20.66 -4.87
N GLN A 20 -13.54 21.44 -5.44
CA GLN A 20 -12.11 21.15 -5.29
C GLN A 20 -11.66 21.22 -3.83
N ILE A 21 -12.11 22.24 -3.09
CA ILE A 21 -11.82 22.34 -1.65
C ILE A 21 -12.40 21.14 -0.90
N LEU A 22 -13.67 20.81 -1.13
CA LEU A 22 -14.33 19.67 -0.49
C LEU A 22 -13.66 18.33 -0.83
N SER A 23 -13.13 18.18 -2.03
CA SER A 23 -12.44 16.96 -2.47
C SER A 23 -11.14 16.67 -1.70
N LEU A 24 -10.57 17.67 -1.04
CA LEU A 24 -9.38 17.54 -0.19
C LEU A 24 -9.71 17.11 1.24
N LEU A 25 -10.97 17.16 1.62
CA LEU A 25 -11.43 16.81 2.96
C LEU A 25 -11.84 15.33 3.04
N PRO A 26 -11.74 14.70 4.23
CA PRO A 26 -12.44 13.47 4.49
C PRO A 26 -13.95 13.65 4.20
N THR A 27 -14.59 12.60 3.69
CA THR A 27 -16.00 12.70 3.26
C THR A 27 -16.94 13.14 4.40
N GLU A 28 -16.65 12.71 5.64
CA GLU A 28 -17.41 13.12 6.82
C GLU A 28 -17.35 14.63 7.07
N GLU A 29 -16.18 15.23 6.81
CA GLU A 29 -15.99 16.67 6.94
C GLU A 29 -16.67 17.42 5.80
N ALA A 30 -16.52 16.93 4.57
CA ALA A 30 -17.16 17.50 3.41
C ALA A 30 -18.70 17.51 3.57
N VAL A 31 -19.31 16.44 4.08
CA VAL A 31 -20.75 16.38 4.37
C VAL A 31 -21.13 17.35 5.48
N THR A 32 -20.33 17.49 6.54
CA THR A 32 -20.65 18.42 7.64
C THR A 32 -20.68 19.88 7.21
N THR A 33 -20.07 20.28 6.10
CA THR A 33 -20.17 21.65 5.59
C THR A 33 -21.58 22.07 5.17
N CYS A 34 -22.50 21.09 5.04
CA CYS A 34 -23.91 21.36 4.74
C CYS A 34 -24.60 22.33 5.74
N ILE A 35 -24.04 22.51 6.95
CA ILE A 35 -24.54 23.43 7.97
C ILE A 35 -24.19 24.90 7.69
N LEU A 36 -23.21 25.18 6.81
CA LEU A 36 -22.68 26.52 6.58
C LEU A 36 -23.70 27.42 5.89
N SER A 37 -24.37 26.94 4.83
CA SER A 37 -25.43 27.66 4.15
C SER A 37 -26.27 26.72 3.26
N LYS A 38 -27.40 27.24 2.73
CA LYS A 38 -28.23 26.50 1.76
C LYS A 38 -27.46 26.06 0.51
N ARG A 39 -26.46 26.84 0.07
CA ARG A 39 -25.62 26.52 -1.06
C ARG A 39 -24.75 25.28 -0.80
N TRP A 40 -24.19 25.16 0.41
CA TRP A 40 -23.32 24.03 0.77
C TRP A 40 -24.10 22.73 1.03
N GLN A 41 -25.42 22.84 1.21
CA GLN A 41 -26.26 21.73 1.64
C GLN A 41 -26.21 20.51 0.70
N CYS A 42 -26.03 20.75 -0.62
CA CYS A 42 -26.02 19.72 -1.63
C CYS A 42 -24.69 19.58 -2.38
N LEU A 43 -23.68 20.46 -2.13
CA LEU A 43 -22.42 20.42 -2.86
C LEU A 43 -21.70 19.07 -2.76
N TRP A 44 -21.64 18.49 -1.58
CA TRP A 44 -20.99 17.20 -1.34
C TRP A 44 -21.57 16.06 -2.19
N THR A 45 -22.83 16.14 -2.62
CA THR A 45 -23.44 15.09 -3.47
C THR A 45 -22.83 15.03 -4.87
N SER A 46 -22.15 16.08 -5.29
CA SER A 46 -21.47 16.19 -6.58
C SER A 46 -19.98 15.83 -6.51
N LEU A 47 -19.48 15.40 -5.35
CA LEU A 47 -18.12 14.94 -5.21
C LEU A 47 -17.89 13.65 -5.99
N ASP A 48 -16.74 13.57 -6.66
CA ASP A 48 -16.24 12.37 -7.33
C ASP A 48 -15.11 11.69 -6.56
N THR A 49 -14.80 12.21 -5.36
CA THR A 49 -13.76 11.70 -4.47
C THR A 49 -14.36 11.39 -3.11
N PHE A 50 -14.11 10.17 -2.63
CA PHE A 50 -14.60 9.71 -1.34
C PHE A 50 -13.45 9.16 -0.50
N SER A 51 -13.35 9.60 0.75
CA SER A 51 -12.42 9.08 1.75
C SER A 51 -13.17 8.86 3.06
N PHE A 52 -13.38 7.60 3.41
CA PHE A 52 -14.17 7.17 4.57
C PHE A 52 -13.27 6.57 5.66
N SER A 53 -13.40 7.10 6.90
CA SER A 53 -12.69 6.55 8.05
C SER A 53 -13.62 6.42 9.26
N PRO A 54 -13.63 5.26 9.95
CA PRO A 54 -14.50 5.05 11.11
C PRO A 54 -14.07 5.84 12.35
N ARG A 55 -12.94 6.55 12.33
CA ARG A 55 -12.34 7.18 13.52
C ARG A 55 -13.29 8.10 14.29
N ARG A 56 -14.16 8.84 13.61
CA ARG A 56 -15.14 9.74 14.23
C ARG A 56 -16.40 9.02 14.76
N PHE A 57 -16.65 7.78 14.32
CA PHE A 57 -17.82 6.99 14.66
C PHE A 57 -17.62 6.06 15.86
N TRP A 58 -16.38 5.92 16.38
CA TRP A 58 -16.06 4.99 17.47
C TRP A 58 -16.83 5.26 18.77
N ARG A 59 -17.26 6.49 18.98
CA ARG A 59 -18.04 6.87 20.17
C ARG A 59 -19.58 6.75 19.99
N ARG A 60 -20.04 6.50 18.77
CA ARG A 60 -21.47 6.40 18.43
C ARG A 60 -21.72 5.03 17.82
N ASN A 61 -22.30 4.12 18.58
CA ASN A 61 -22.69 2.78 18.19
C ASN A 61 -22.95 2.62 16.67
N ASN A 62 -21.97 2.07 15.94
CA ASN A 62 -22.08 1.57 14.56
C ASN A 62 -22.69 2.49 13.47
N GLY A 63 -22.67 3.80 13.63
CA GLY A 63 -23.21 4.73 12.63
C GLY A 63 -22.40 4.84 11.33
N PHE A 64 -21.17 4.32 11.29
CA PHE A 64 -20.30 4.44 10.12
C PHE A 64 -20.86 3.73 8.87
N PRO A 65 -21.29 2.46 8.90
CA PRO A 65 -21.86 1.81 7.72
C PRO A 65 -23.08 2.56 7.17
N SER A 66 -24.00 2.97 8.05
CA SER A 66 -25.18 3.74 7.66
C SER A 66 -24.81 5.10 7.05
N PHE A 67 -23.73 5.73 7.54
CA PHE A 67 -23.23 6.98 6.97
C PHE A 67 -22.68 6.75 5.55
N VAL A 68 -21.86 5.71 5.34
CA VAL A 68 -21.33 5.39 4.00
C VAL A 68 -22.48 5.09 3.04
N ASP A 69 -23.45 4.25 3.44
CA ASP A 69 -24.64 3.93 2.65
C ASP A 69 -25.43 5.18 2.28
N TYR A 70 -25.62 6.09 3.23
CA TYR A 70 -26.30 7.37 3.01
C TYR A 70 -25.56 8.22 1.96
N VAL A 71 -24.27 8.41 2.12
CA VAL A 71 -23.46 9.23 1.20
C VAL A 71 -23.48 8.64 -0.21
N LEU A 72 -23.23 7.33 -0.35
CA LEU A 72 -23.17 6.69 -1.66
C LEU A 72 -24.53 6.69 -2.37
N SER A 73 -25.64 6.52 -1.62
CA SER A 73 -27.00 6.57 -2.18
C SER A 73 -27.43 7.95 -2.65
N HIS A 74 -26.88 9.03 -2.07
CA HIS A 74 -27.16 10.41 -2.45
C HIS A 74 -26.13 11.01 -3.41
N SER A 75 -25.10 10.27 -3.77
CA SER A 75 -24.08 10.74 -4.71
C SER A 75 -24.64 10.87 -6.13
N ASN A 76 -24.51 12.08 -6.70
CA ASN A 76 -24.85 12.39 -8.09
C ASN A 76 -23.67 12.17 -9.05
N ALA A 77 -22.49 11.73 -8.56
CA ALA A 77 -21.31 11.52 -9.36
C ALA A 77 -21.58 10.50 -10.50
N SER A 78 -21.34 10.88 -11.72
CA SER A 78 -21.40 9.99 -12.88
C SER A 78 -20.18 9.04 -12.94
N LYS A 79 -19.04 9.50 -12.39
CA LYS A 79 -17.77 8.79 -12.31
C LYS A 79 -17.14 9.07 -10.95
N ILE A 80 -16.42 8.11 -10.41
CA ILE A 80 -15.63 8.27 -9.19
C ILE A 80 -14.15 8.34 -9.56
N THR A 81 -13.49 9.44 -9.18
CA THR A 81 -12.05 9.58 -9.37
C THR A 81 -11.29 8.84 -8.28
N LYS A 82 -11.62 9.06 -7.01
CA LYS A 82 -10.95 8.42 -5.87
C LYS A 82 -11.96 7.79 -4.91
N PHE A 83 -11.67 6.57 -4.48
CA PHE A 83 -12.42 5.87 -3.44
C PHE A 83 -11.46 5.28 -2.41
N GLU A 84 -11.46 5.82 -1.23
CA GLU A 84 -10.62 5.41 -0.11
C GLU A 84 -11.50 5.02 1.06
N ILE A 85 -11.25 3.85 1.65
CA ILE A 85 -12.04 3.39 2.79
C ILE A 85 -11.19 2.60 3.78
N ASP A 86 -11.28 2.99 5.05
CA ASP A 86 -10.73 2.27 6.19
C ASP A 86 -11.80 1.32 6.75
N CYS A 87 -11.65 0.04 6.46
CA CYS A 87 -12.48 -1.05 6.95
C CYS A 87 -11.85 -1.79 8.14
N SER A 88 -10.79 -1.25 8.74
CA SER A 88 -10.16 -1.80 9.94
C SER A 88 -11.22 -1.95 11.04
N ARG A 89 -11.30 -3.15 11.65
CA ARG A 89 -12.31 -3.49 12.67
C ARG A 89 -13.76 -3.65 12.17
N MET A 90 -13.98 -3.72 10.84
CA MET A 90 -15.29 -3.85 10.23
C MET A 90 -15.60 -5.27 9.70
N TYR A 91 -14.98 -6.29 10.29
CA TYR A 91 -15.12 -7.70 9.85
C TYR A 91 -16.58 -8.21 9.79
N MET A 92 -17.48 -7.61 10.59
CA MET A 92 -18.92 -7.94 10.60
C MET A 92 -19.66 -7.42 9.35
N TYR A 93 -19.09 -6.45 8.63
CA TYR A 93 -19.75 -5.71 7.55
C TYR A 93 -19.24 -6.07 6.15
N LYS A 94 -18.78 -7.31 5.95
CA LYS A 94 -18.24 -7.77 4.65
C LYS A 94 -19.22 -7.54 3.49
N SER A 95 -20.52 -7.72 3.71
CA SER A 95 -21.56 -7.50 2.69
C SER A 95 -21.62 -6.05 2.26
N GLN A 96 -21.58 -5.12 3.20
CA GLN A 96 -21.61 -3.67 2.94
C GLN A 96 -20.33 -3.25 2.21
N ILE A 97 -19.16 -3.70 2.65
CA ILE A 97 -17.89 -3.42 1.98
C ILE A 97 -17.94 -3.89 0.52
N ASN A 98 -18.47 -5.08 0.26
CA ASN A 98 -18.69 -5.60 -1.09
C ASN A 98 -19.58 -4.68 -1.93
N GLN A 99 -20.67 -4.17 -1.34
CA GLN A 99 -21.59 -3.26 -2.02
C GLN A 99 -20.91 -1.92 -2.35
N TRP A 100 -20.14 -1.35 -1.43
CA TRP A 100 -19.43 -0.09 -1.63
C TRP A 100 -18.35 -0.20 -2.72
N LEU A 101 -17.56 -1.27 -2.68
CA LEU A 101 -16.56 -1.53 -3.74
C LEU A 101 -17.24 -1.78 -5.10
N THR A 102 -18.35 -2.51 -5.12
CA THR A 102 -19.12 -2.74 -6.35
C THR A 102 -19.71 -1.44 -6.88
N PHE A 103 -20.17 -0.54 -6.00
CA PHE A 103 -20.62 0.80 -6.38
C PHE A 103 -19.50 1.59 -7.03
N ALA A 104 -18.31 1.61 -6.42
CA ALA A 104 -17.14 2.31 -6.97
C ALA A 104 -16.75 1.76 -8.36
N VAL A 105 -16.75 0.44 -8.53
CA VAL A 105 -16.48 -0.20 -9.84
C VAL A 105 -17.50 0.20 -10.89
N LYS A 106 -18.82 0.18 -10.57
CA LYS A 106 -19.89 0.62 -11.47
C LYS A 106 -19.77 2.08 -11.91
N LYS A 107 -19.13 2.92 -11.07
CA LYS A 107 -18.86 4.34 -11.35
C LYS A 107 -17.47 4.56 -11.99
N ASN A 108 -16.85 3.52 -12.54
CA ASN A 108 -15.55 3.57 -13.22
C ASN A 108 -14.45 4.24 -12.39
N VAL A 109 -14.30 3.79 -11.15
CA VAL A 109 -13.31 4.32 -10.22
C VAL A 109 -11.89 4.22 -10.77
N GLN A 110 -11.08 5.26 -10.52
CA GLN A 110 -9.69 5.33 -11.01
C GLN A 110 -8.66 5.05 -9.93
N HIS A 111 -8.88 5.54 -8.71
CA HIS A 111 -7.94 5.42 -7.61
C HIS A 111 -8.65 4.79 -6.41
N VAL A 112 -8.16 3.63 -5.97
CA VAL A 112 -8.73 2.92 -4.81
C VAL A 112 -7.68 2.70 -3.76
N ALA A 113 -8.02 3.01 -2.49
CA ALA A 113 -7.27 2.60 -1.31
C ALA A 113 -8.22 1.89 -0.34
N LEU A 114 -7.86 0.65 0.02
CA LEU A 114 -8.61 -0.18 0.95
C LEU A 114 -7.71 -0.60 2.11
N TYR A 115 -8.07 -0.20 3.32
CA TYR A 115 -7.42 -0.59 4.56
C TYR A 115 -8.32 -1.57 5.29
N SER A 116 -7.88 -2.81 5.50
CA SER A 116 -8.65 -3.84 6.18
C SER A 116 -7.88 -4.48 7.33
N HIS A 117 -8.60 -4.98 8.31
CA HIS A 117 -8.09 -5.83 9.38
C HIS A 117 -9.27 -6.49 10.10
N PRO A 118 -9.37 -7.81 10.14
CA PRO A 118 -8.49 -8.84 9.55
C PRO A 118 -8.47 -8.84 8.01
N PRO A 119 -7.68 -9.70 7.37
CA PRO A 119 -7.58 -9.78 5.92
C PRO A 119 -8.95 -9.91 5.23
N TYR A 120 -9.14 -9.14 4.16
CA TYR A 120 -10.40 -9.07 3.43
C TYR A 120 -10.23 -9.56 1.99
N ILE A 121 -11.18 -10.41 1.54
CA ILE A 121 -11.21 -10.92 0.17
C ILE A 121 -12.03 -9.96 -0.70
N LEU A 122 -11.42 -9.42 -1.76
CA LEU A 122 -12.08 -8.51 -2.68
C LEU A 122 -13.23 -9.18 -3.45
N PRO A 123 -14.33 -8.45 -3.76
CA PRO A 123 -15.41 -8.98 -4.57
C PRO A 123 -14.94 -9.27 -6.00
N LEU A 124 -15.49 -10.31 -6.64
CA LEU A 124 -15.11 -10.73 -8.00
C LEU A 124 -15.18 -9.60 -9.04
N THR A 125 -16.20 -8.74 -8.91
CA THR A 125 -16.39 -7.59 -9.81
C THR A 125 -15.24 -6.59 -9.77
N PHE A 126 -14.48 -6.55 -8.65
CA PHE A 126 -13.36 -5.65 -8.49
C PHE A 126 -12.18 -6.05 -9.38
N PHE A 127 -11.95 -7.36 -9.58
CA PHE A 127 -10.84 -7.86 -10.38
C PHE A 127 -10.97 -7.54 -11.88
N THR A 128 -12.15 -7.14 -12.34
CA THR A 128 -12.42 -6.75 -13.73
C THR A 128 -12.55 -5.24 -13.94
N CYS A 129 -12.20 -4.43 -12.95
CA CYS A 129 -12.27 -2.97 -13.01
C CYS A 129 -11.22 -2.39 -13.98
N SER A 130 -11.59 -2.19 -15.24
CA SER A 130 -10.67 -1.72 -16.29
C SER A 130 -10.28 -0.25 -16.21
N SER A 131 -11.05 0.56 -15.44
CA SER A 131 -10.80 1.99 -15.23
C SER A 131 -9.75 2.31 -14.16
N LEU A 132 -9.34 1.29 -13.38
CA LEU A 132 -8.43 1.45 -12.25
C LEU A 132 -7.03 1.87 -12.72
N ILE A 133 -6.53 2.96 -12.15
CA ILE A 133 -5.19 3.53 -12.44
C ILE A 133 -4.24 3.29 -11.28
N THR A 134 -4.70 3.51 -10.04
CA THR A 134 -3.91 3.22 -8.84
C THR A 134 -4.69 2.35 -7.87
N LEU A 135 -4.02 1.39 -7.29
CA LEU A 135 -4.58 0.48 -6.29
C LEU A 135 -3.65 0.40 -5.08
N HIS A 136 -4.19 0.69 -3.91
CA HIS A 136 -3.52 0.50 -2.64
C HIS A 136 -4.35 -0.45 -1.76
N LEU A 137 -3.78 -1.59 -1.41
CA LEU A 137 -4.41 -2.61 -0.57
C LEU A 137 -3.58 -2.85 0.68
N VAL A 138 -4.22 -2.78 1.84
CA VAL A 138 -3.62 -3.11 3.14
C VAL A 138 -4.37 -4.28 3.75
N LYS A 139 -3.66 -5.35 4.12
CA LYS A 139 -4.23 -6.56 4.74
C LYS A 139 -5.41 -7.15 3.95
N SER A 140 -5.27 -7.22 2.64
CA SER A 140 -6.26 -7.84 1.75
C SER A 140 -5.71 -9.16 1.21
N SER A 141 -6.60 -10.05 0.74
CA SER A 141 -6.20 -11.32 0.13
C SER A 141 -6.44 -11.27 -1.37
N LEU A 142 -5.42 -11.59 -2.15
CA LEU A 142 -5.55 -11.92 -3.56
C LEU A 142 -5.85 -13.43 -3.67
N VAL A 143 -6.73 -13.80 -4.56
CA VAL A 143 -7.12 -15.20 -4.78
C VAL A 143 -6.47 -15.68 -6.08
N SER A 144 -5.74 -16.79 -6.02
CA SER A 144 -4.98 -17.34 -7.16
C SER A 144 -5.82 -17.72 -8.37
N ASP A 145 -7.05 -18.18 -8.14
CA ASP A 145 -7.92 -18.72 -9.19
C ASP A 145 -8.79 -17.68 -9.92
N ILE A 146 -8.61 -16.39 -9.59
CA ILE A 146 -9.39 -15.31 -10.17
C ILE A 146 -8.56 -14.59 -11.23
N VAL A 147 -9.12 -14.45 -12.44
CA VAL A 147 -8.49 -13.69 -13.52
C VAL A 147 -8.52 -12.19 -13.17
N ILE A 148 -7.34 -11.61 -13.02
CA ILE A 148 -7.16 -10.16 -12.85
C ILE A 148 -7.20 -9.51 -14.25
N ALA A 149 -7.97 -8.42 -14.39
CA ALA A 149 -8.10 -7.66 -15.63
C ALA A 149 -8.08 -6.14 -15.38
N TRP A 150 -7.10 -5.67 -14.62
CA TRP A 150 -6.86 -4.24 -14.33
C TRP A 150 -6.04 -3.59 -15.47
N LYS A 151 -6.66 -3.48 -16.64
CA LYS A 151 -5.98 -3.11 -17.89
C LYS A 151 -5.33 -1.73 -17.89
N SER A 152 -5.85 -0.79 -17.10
CA SER A 152 -5.34 0.59 -17.00
C SER A 152 -4.48 0.82 -15.77
N LEU A 153 -4.25 -0.20 -14.93
CA LEU A 153 -3.52 -0.05 -13.68
C LEU A 153 -2.06 0.27 -13.94
N LYS A 154 -1.62 1.43 -13.43
CA LYS A 154 -0.26 1.91 -13.54
C LYS A 154 0.54 1.73 -12.26
N THR A 155 -0.12 1.90 -11.11
CA THR A 155 0.55 1.80 -9.81
C THR A 155 -0.21 0.86 -8.90
N ILE A 156 0.50 -0.11 -8.34
CA ILE A 156 -0.01 -0.96 -7.29
C ILE A 156 0.84 -0.83 -6.03
N LYS A 157 0.16 -0.69 -4.89
CA LYS A 157 0.76 -0.73 -3.57
C LYS A 157 0.08 -1.80 -2.72
N LEU A 158 0.83 -2.78 -2.30
CA LEU A 158 0.37 -3.86 -1.41
C LEU A 158 1.10 -3.73 -0.07
N GLU A 159 0.35 -3.80 1.03
CA GLU A 159 0.89 -3.68 2.38
C GLU A 159 0.36 -4.77 3.31
N GLU A 160 1.27 -5.34 4.11
CA GLU A 160 0.97 -6.32 5.15
C GLU A 160 0.11 -7.49 4.63
N MET A 161 0.52 -8.10 3.52
CA MET A 161 -0.21 -9.15 2.81
C MET A 161 0.68 -10.36 2.55
N GLU A 162 0.05 -11.53 2.46
CA GLU A 162 0.66 -12.72 1.87
C GLU A 162 0.24 -12.84 0.41
N VAL A 163 1.23 -12.97 -0.48
CA VAL A 163 1.04 -13.11 -1.92
C VAL A 163 2.01 -14.17 -2.42
N GLY A 164 1.52 -15.29 -2.91
CA GLY A 164 2.36 -16.37 -3.44
C GLY A 164 2.86 -16.11 -4.86
N ASP A 165 3.72 -16.99 -5.35
CA ASP A 165 4.29 -16.89 -6.71
C ASP A 165 3.21 -16.93 -7.79
N ALA A 166 2.13 -17.70 -7.58
CA ALA A 166 1.00 -17.80 -8.50
C ALA A 166 0.21 -16.49 -8.58
N GLU A 167 -0.07 -15.86 -7.42
CA GLU A 167 -0.76 -14.59 -7.34
C GLU A 167 0.06 -13.46 -7.98
N ILE A 168 1.39 -13.42 -7.77
CA ILE A 168 2.29 -12.46 -8.43
C ILE A 168 2.21 -12.61 -9.96
N LYS A 169 2.31 -13.85 -10.45
CA LYS A 169 2.23 -14.13 -11.88
C LYS A 169 0.89 -13.71 -12.48
N ASN A 170 -0.21 -14.00 -11.78
CA ASN A 170 -1.56 -13.61 -12.19
C ASN A 170 -1.71 -12.08 -12.19
N LEU A 171 -1.22 -11.39 -11.16
CA LEU A 171 -1.19 -9.93 -11.06
C LEU A 171 -0.47 -9.30 -12.26
N LEU A 172 0.75 -9.73 -12.53
CA LEU A 172 1.56 -9.18 -13.63
C LEU A 172 0.93 -9.42 -15.00
N SER A 173 0.32 -10.59 -15.22
CA SER A 173 -0.36 -10.91 -16.48
C SER A 173 -1.66 -10.12 -16.67
N GLY A 174 -2.35 -9.79 -15.57
CA GLY A 174 -3.60 -9.04 -15.56
C GLY A 174 -3.47 -7.51 -15.65
N CYS A 175 -2.24 -6.98 -15.51
CA CYS A 175 -1.95 -5.55 -15.44
C CYS A 175 -0.96 -5.09 -16.54
N PRO A 176 -1.33 -5.09 -17.81
CA PRO A 176 -0.41 -4.81 -18.93
C PRO A 176 0.11 -3.37 -18.97
N ALA A 177 -0.53 -2.44 -18.26
CA ALA A 177 -0.12 -1.03 -18.17
C ALA A 177 0.69 -0.70 -16.90
N LEU A 178 1.04 -1.72 -16.09
CA LEU A 178 1.69 -1.53 -14.80
C LEU A 178 3.09 -0.93 -14.96
N GLU A 179 3.33 0.19 -14.27
CA GLU A 179 4.58 0.96 -14.31
C GLU A 179 5.32 0.92 -12.96
N THR A 180 4.57 0.91 -11.85
CA THR A 180 5.13 1.01 -10.50
C THR A 180 4.54 -0.04 -9.56
N ILE A 181 5.41 -0.75 -8.86
CA ILE A 181 5.06 -1.75 -7.85
C ILE A 181 5.69 -1.35 -6.52
N VAL A 182 4.88 -1.27 -5.47
CA VAL A 182 5.32 -1.03 -4.10
C VAL A 182 4.80 -2.16 -3.20
N PHE A 183 5.71 -2.90 -2.61
CA PHE A 183 5.41 -3.93 -1.62
C PHE A 183 5.98 -3.50 -0.27
N ASN A 184 5.12 -3.39 0.72
CA ASN A 184 5.50 -3.07 2.09
C ASN A 184 5.03 -4.20 3.01
N ARG A 185 5.97 -4.92 3.62
CA ARG A 185 5.70 -6.12 4.43
C ARG A 185 4.81 -7.14 3.69
N VAL A 186 5.14 -7.41 2.44
CA VAL A 186 4.49 -8.42 1.61
C VAL A 186 5.38 -9.64 1.56
N GLY A 187 4.85 -10.81 1.95
CA GLY A 187 5.57 -12.08 1.93
C GLY A 187 4.81 -13.17 1.18
N GLY A 188 5.32 -14.41 1.26
CA GLY A 188 4.66 -15.58 0.67
C GLY A 188 5.23 -16.05 -0.67
N PHE A 189 6.03 -15.22 -1.37
CA PHE A 189 6.72 -15.60 -2.60
C PHE A 189 8.22 -15.78 -2.36
N ARG A 190 8.86 -16.63 -3.17
CA ARG A 190 10.31 -16.91 -3.10
C ARG A 190 11.10 -16.24 -4.21
N ARG A 191 10.45 -16.00 -5.33
CA ARG A 191 11.07 -15.40 -6.50
C ARG A 191 10.16 -14.34 -7.10
N LEU A 192 10.64 -13.10 -7.10
CA LEU A 192 9.98 -12.01 -7.80
C LEU A 192 10.57 -11.88 -9.19
N GLU A 193 9.83 -12.36 -10.17
CA GLU A 193 10.23 -12.30 -11.58
C GLU A 193 9.30 -11.34 -12.35
N ILE A 194 9.87 -10.21 -12.82
CA ILE A 194 9.13 -9.18 -13.55
C ILE A 194 9.75 -8.98 -14.92
N ASN A 195 9.20 -9.67 -15.91
CA ASN A 195 9.68 -9.62 -17.31
C ASN A 195 8.92 -8.59 -18.16
N SER A 196 8.30 -7.58 -17.54
CA SER A 196 7.53 -6.54 -18.21
C SER A 196 8.40 -5.35 -18.58
N LEU A 197 8.37 -4.96 -19.87
CA LEU A 197 9.02 -3.72 -20.36
C LEU A 197 8.33 -2.44 -19.85
N LYS A 198 7.13 -2.55 -19.29
CA LYS A 198 6.36 -1.41 -18.79
C LYS A 198 6.69 -1.09 -17.34
N VAL A 199 6.99 -2.10 -16.52
CA VAL A 199 7.34 -1.87 -15.12
C VAL A 199 8.71 -1.20 -15.05
N LYS A 200 8.73 0.03 -14.51
CA LYS A 200 9.92 0.88 -14.41
C LYS A 200 10.43 1.03 -12.99
N SER A 201 9.55 0.91 -12.00
CA SER A 201 9.88 1.14 -10.60
C SER A 201 9.37 0.00 -9.72
N LEU A 202 10.27 -0.52 -8.89
CA LEU A 202 9.98 -1.50 -7.85
C LEU A 202 10.50 -0.99 -6.52
N LYS A 203 9.61 -0.96 -5.52
CA LYS A 203 9.96 -0.67 -4.14
C LYS A 203 9.55 -1.84 -3.26
N LEU A 204 10.48 -2.37 -2.49
CA LEU A 204 10.28 -3.42 -1.50
C LEU A 204 10.69 -2.90 -0.12
N GLU A 205 9.75 -2.87 0.82
CA GLU A 205 9.97 -2.44 2.20
C GLU A 205 9.55 -3.56 3.16
N GLY A 206 10.41 -3.86 4.12
CA GLY A 206 10.10 -4.75 5.23
C GLY A 206 9.51 -6.10 4.77
N TYR A 207 10.28 -6.89 4.02
CA TYR A 207 9.82 -8.20 3.55
C TYR A 207 9.45 -9.11 4.73
N TRP A 208 8.25 -9.68 4.70
CA TRP A 208 7.73 -10.53 5.73
C TRP A 208 7.74 -11.99 5.27
N VAL A 209 8.54 -12.81 5.93
CA VAL A 209 8.55 -14.25 5.73
C VAL A 209 7.48 -14.87 6.64
N ASN A 210 6.55 -15.63 6.05
CA ASN A 210 5.59 -16.39 6.86
C ASN A 210 6.33 -17.43 7.71
N TYR A 211 6.21 -17.36 9.03
CA TYR A 211 6.87 -18.22 10.01
C TYR A 211 6.42 -19.70 9.98
N ALA A 212 5.66 -20.14 8.99
CA ALA A 212 5.21 -21.52 8.85
C ALA A 212 6.39 -22.49 8.54
N GLY A 213 7.38 -22.51 9.41
CA GLY A 213 8.25 -23.66 9.66
C GLY A 213 9.33 -23.99 8.64
N LYS A 214 9.70 -23.15 7.68
CA LYS A 214 10.80 -23.46 6.75
C LYS A 214 12.04 -22.61 7.03
N ARG A 215 13.17 -23.30 7.28
CA ARG A 215 14.49 -22.72 7.59
C ARG A 215 15.16 -21.95 6.43
N ASP A 216 14.64 -22.06 5.21
CA ASP A 216 15.22 -21.37 4.03
C ASP A 216 14.41 -20.10 3.74
N ARG A 217 15.02 -18.96 4.04
CA ARG A 217 14.48 -17.59 3.90
C ARG A 217 15.07 -16.88 2.69
N SER A 218 15.60 -17.63 1.71
CA SER A 218 16.16 -17.04 0.50
C SER A 218 15.06 -16.48 -0.42
N PHE A 219 15.31 -15.29 -0.94
CA PHE A 219 14.43 -14.58 -1.84
C PHE A 219 15.22 -14.11 -3.07
N GLU A 220 14.66 -14.28 -4.25
CA GLU A 220 15.30 -13.90 -5.50
C GLU A 220 14.55 -12.78 -6.22
N ILE A 221 15.28 -11.79 -6.72
CA ILE A 221 14.76 -10.70 -7.56
C ILE A 221 15.35 -10.84 -8.97
N CYS A 222 14.47 -10.99 -9.95
CA CYS A 222 14.80 -11.04 -11.37
C CYS A 222 13.96 -10.01 -12.12
N VAL A 223 14.56 -8.85 -12.45
CA VAL A 223 13.86 -7.68 -13.00
C VAL A 223 14.66 -7.04 -14.14
N PRO A 224 14.87 -7.74 -15.25
CA PRO A 224 15.82 -7.37 -16.30
C PRO A 224 15.57 -6.01 -16.97
N TYR A 225 14.35 -5.49 -16.90
CA TYR A 225 13.94 -4.23 -17.57
C TYR A 225 13.65 -3.08 -16.61
N LEU A 226 13.87 -3.30 -15.30
CA LEU A 226 13.61 -2.31 -14.27
C LEU A 226 14.61 -1.16 -14.33
N GLN A 227 14.15 0.08 -14.11
CA GLN A 227 15.01 1.26 -14.08
C GLN A 227 15.27 1.77 -12.66
N HIS A 228 14.29 1.66 -11.77
CA HIS A 228 14.36 2.18 -10.41
C HIS A 228 14.09 1.05 -9.41
N LEU A 229 15.07 0.75 -8.57
CA LEU A 229 14.98 -0.27 -7.52
C LEU A 229 15.18 0.36 -6.15
N GLU A 230 14.20 0.23 -5.26
CA GLU A 230 14.31 0.61 -3.86
C GLU A 230 14.09 -0.61 -2.98
N LEU A 231 15.09 -0.97 -2.18
CA LEU A 231 15.03 -2.07 -1.21
C LEU A 231 15.26 -1.49 0.18
N SER A 232 14.34 -1.75 1.11
CA SER A 232 14.50 -1.42 2.52
C SER A 232 14.09 -2.61 3.35
N HIS A 233 15.01 -3.20 4.11
CA HIS A 233 14.75 -4.42 4.85
C HIS A 233 15.64 -4.57 6.08
N ASP A 234 15.13 -5.36 7.02
CA ASP A 234 15.85 -5.86 8.15
C ASP A 234 16.83 -6.97 7.70
N PHE A 235 18.09 -6.86 8.12
CA PHE A 235 19.13 -7.78 7.68
C PHE A 235 19.10 -9.14 8.42
N HIS A 236 18.57 -9.21 9.62
CA HIS A 236 18.67 -10.40 10.48
C HIS A 236 18.15 -11.70 9.83
N ASP A 237 17.11 -11.60 9.01
CA ASP A 237 16.40 -12.76 8.50
C ASP A 237 16.43 -12.93 6.99
N PHE A 238 17.17 -12.07 6.27
CA PHE A 238 16.94 -11.89 4.85
C PHE A 238 18.13 -12.21 3.97
N LYS A 239 18.00 -13.25 3.16
CA LYS A 239 18.93 -13.56 2.07
C LYS A 239 18.28 -13.19 0.73
N CYS A 240 18.34 -11.91 0.36
CA CYS A 240 17.90 -11.45 -0.95
C CYS A 240 19.02 -11.59 -1.98
N SER A 241 18.75 -12.32 -3.04
CA SER A 241 19.67 -12.44 -4.17
C SER A 241 19.14 -11.66 -5.37
N LEU A 242 19.94 -10.72 -5.89
CA LEU A 242 19.66 -10.06 -7.15
C LEU A 242 20.10 -10.95 -8.30
N VAL A 243 19.18 -11.58 -9.03
CA VAL A 243 19.52 -12.52 -10.11
C VAL A 243 19.83 -11.76 -11.40
N ASP A 244 18.89 -10.92 -11.86
CA ASP A 244 19.07 -10.05 -13.01
C ASP A 244 18.47 -8.67 -12.75
N VAL A 245 19.33 -7.67 -12.68
CA VAL A 245 19.01 -6.25 -12.46
C VAL A 245 19.77 -5.38 -13.48
N SER A 246 20.04 -5.93 -14.66
CA SER A 246 20.97 -5.38 -15.66
C SER A 246 20.57 -4.01 -16.21
N SER A 247 19.29 -3.64 -16.16
CA SER A 247 18.76 -2.36 -16.65
C SER A 247 18.56 -1.31 -15.54
N VAL A 248 18.88 -1.63 -14.29
CA VAL A 248 18.69 -0.68 -13.18
C VAL A 248 19.64 0.50 -13.33
N VAL A 249 19.04 1.69 -13.36
CA VAL A 249 19.74 2.98 -13.47
C VAL A 249 19.91 3.58 -12.08
N ASN A 250 18.85 3.57 -11.27
CA ASN A 250 18.85 4.13 -9.91
C ASN A 250 18.51 3.03 -8.92
N ALA A 251 19.41 2.79 -7.98
CA ALA A 251 19.18 1.85 -6.88
C ALA A 251 19.36 2.53 -5.52
N LYS A 252 18.37 2.36 -4.65
CA LYS A 252 18.45 2.77 -3.25
C LYS A 252 18.25 1.55 -2.36
N ILE A 253 19.26 1.25 -1.57
CA ILE A 253 19.30 0.09 -0.68
C ILE A 253 19.47 0.60 0.74
N THR A 254 18.50 0.31 1.59
CA THR A 254 18.50 0.71 3.00
C THR A 254 18.42 -0.54 3.86
N PHE A 255 19.35 -0.69 4.80
CA PHE A 255 19.36 -1.78 5.77
C PHE A 255 18.95 -1.25 7.14
N ASP A 256 18.11 -2.00 7.82
CA ASP A 256 17.90 -1.86 9.25
C ASP A 256 18.88 -2.82 9.94
N ILE A 257 19.88 -2.26 10.62
CA ILE A 257 20.94 -3.04 11.27
C ILE A 257 20.74 -2.90 12.78
N THR A 258 20.10 -3.90 13.36
CA THR A 258 20.07 -4.10 14.82
C THR A 258 21.23 -4.99 15.22
N CYS A 259 22.06 -4.56 16.17
CA CYS A 259 23.10 -5.42 16.70
C CYS A 259 22.47 -6.52 17.56
N ILE A 260 22.84 -7.79 17.34
CA ILE A 260 22.29 -8.94 18.09
C ILE A 260 22.40 -8.75 19.61
N LYS A 261 23.43 -8.02 20.08
CA LYS A 261 23.63 -7.71 21.50
C LYS A 261 22.52 -6.82 22.11
N ASP A 262 21.75 -6.10 21.30
CA ASP A 262 20.68 -5.22 21.77
C ASP A 262 19.33 -5.93 21.90
N LEU A 263 19.19 -7.13 21.29
CA LEU A 263 17.93 -7.89 21.29
C LEU A 263 17.78 -8.77 22.54
N ASP A 264 18.88 -9.17 23.18
CA ASP A 264 18.85 -10.08 24.36
C ASP A 264 18.54 -9.37 25.69
N ASN A 265 18.47 -8.04 25.70
CA ASN A 265 18.19 -7.29 26.95
C ASN A 265 16.70 -7.20 27.34
N ASP A 266 15.75 -7.62 26.49
CA ASP A 266 14.31 -7.49 26.77
C ASP A 266 13.59 -8.82 27.12
N TYR A 267 14.23 -9.97 26.94
CA TYR A 267 13.63 -11.26 27.30
C TYR A 267 14.66 -12.19 27.97
N ASP A 268 14.43 -12.48 29.23
CA ASP A 268 15.01 -13.54 30.07
C ASP A 268 16.31 -13.25 30.83
N GLN A 269 16.08 -12.96 32.07
CA GLN A 269 17.04 -12.84 33.17
C GLN A 269 17.53 -14.21 33.72
N TYR A 270 17.57 -15.29 32.93
CA TYR A 270 18.06 -16.61 33.35
C TYR A 270 18.59 -17.43 32.16
N SER A 271 19.85 -17.23 31.75
CA SER A 271 20.70 -18.32 31.24
C SER A 271 22.19 -17.91 31.24
N ASP A 272 22.92 -18.59 32.10
CA ASP A 272 24.39 -18.60 32.16
C ASP A 272 24.91 -19.41 30.95
N SER A 273 25.33 -18.73 29.86
CA SER A 273 26.14 -19.36 28.79
C SER A 273 26.84 -18.29 27.94
N ASP A 274 27.94 -17.76 28.48
CA ASP A 274 28.72 -16.65 27.92
C ASP A 274 29.65 -17.01 26.74
N GLU A 275 29.64 -18.24 26.19
CA GLU A 275 30.64 -18.69 25.22
C GLU A 275 30.13 -18.88 23.77
N GLU A 276 28.82 -18.89 23.50
CA GLU A 276 28.29 -19.12 22.15
C GLU A 276 27.98 -17.85 21.33
N ASP A 277 27.95 -16.67 21.95
CA ASP A 277 27.44 -15.44 21.30
C ASP A 277 28.47 -14.67 20.46
N GLU A 278 29.78 -14.85 20.71
CA GLU A 278 30.82 -14.15 19.92
C GLU A 278 30.97 -14.71 18.51
N ASP A 279 30.81 -16.02 18.30
CA ASP A 279 30.95 -16.67 16.99
C ASP A 279 29.79 -16.28 16.04
N ASN A 280 28.57 -16.14 16.56
CA ASN A 280 27.41 -15.76 15.77
C ASN A 280 27.52 -14.33 15.20
N CYS A 281 28.10 -13.39 15.94
CA CYS A 281 28.26 -12.01 15.50
C CYS A 281 29.26 -11.89 14.35
N SER A 282 30.34 -12.66 14.36
CA SER A 282 31.36 -12.69 13.30
C SER A 282 30.80 -13.21 11.97
N ASP A 283 30.05 -14.30 12.01
CA ASP A 283 29.40 -14.90 10.85
C ASP A 283 28.36 -13.97 10.24
N TYR A 284 27.61 -13.26 11.07
CA TYR A 284 26.65 -12.25 10.67
C TYR A 284 27.31 -11.10 9.89
N HIS A 285 28.37 -10.51 10.42
CA HIS A 285 29.11 -9.45 9.74
C HIS A 285 29.76 -9.91 8.43
N GLN A 286 30.25 -11.13 8.38
CA GLN A 286 30.80 -11.71 7.15
C GLN A 286 29.71 -11.94 6.09
N GLY A 287 28.53 -12.43 6.51
CA GLY A 287 27.36 -12.58 5.63
C GLY A 287 26.90 -11.25 5.04
N PHE A 288 26.83 -10.20 5.86
CA PHE A 288 26.48 -8.85 5.43
C PHE A 288 27.50 -8.29 4.43
N LYS A 289 28.78 -8.40 4.73
CA LYS A 289 29.83 -7.97 3.81
C LYS A 289 29.73 -8.66 2.44
N THR A 290 29.47 -9.97 2.43
CA THR A 290 29.31 -10.74 1.20
C THR A 290 28.08 -10.27 0.40
N LEU A 291 26.96 -10.00 1.06
CA LEU A 291 25.75 -9.48 0.43
C LEU A 291 25.97 -8.10 -0.20
N ILE A 292 26.63 -7.18 0.52
CA ILE A 292 26.94 -5.85 -0.01
C ILE A 292 27.87 -5.95 -1.24
N GLN A 293 28.87 -6.83 -1.20
CA GLN A 293 29.77 -7.03 -2.34
C GLN A 293 29.01 -7.57 -3.56
N ASP A 294 28.09 -8.53 -3.38
CA ASP A 294 27.23 -9.04 -4.46
C ASP A 294 26.35 -7.93 -5.04
N TYR A 295 25.72 -7.11 -4.20
CA TYR A 295 24.90 -5.99 -4.65
C TYR A 295 25.69 -4.94 -5.42
N LEU A 296 26.88 -4.55 -4.94
CA LEU A 296 27.76 -3.61 -5.62
C LEU A 296 28.19 -4.14 -6.99
N GLN A 297 28.48 -5.43 -7.08
CA GLN A 297 28.85 -6.06 -8.35
C GLN A 297 27.68 -6.06 -9.34
N LYS A 298 26.50 -6.47 -8.91
CA LYS A 298 25.30 -6.60 -9.76
C LYS A 298 24.74 -5.25 -10.18
N LEU A 299 24.85 -4.25 -9.31
CA LEU A 299 24.40 -2.88 -9.57
C LEU A 299 25.50 -1.95 -10.10
N SER A 300 26.64 -2.50 -10.52
CA SER A 300 27.78 -1.72 -11.02
C SER A 300 27.49 -0.85 -12.25
N ARG A 301 26.40 -1.11 -12.96
CA ARG A 301 25.93 -0.31 -14.10
C ARG A 301 24.96 0.80 -13.72
N ALA A 302 24.49 0.82 -12.47
CA ALA A 302 23.61 1.88 -11.99
C ALA A 302 24.38 3.22 -11.99
N THR A 303 23.73 4.27 -12.48
CA THR A 303 24.30 5.64 -12.48
C THR A 303 24.13 6.31 -11.13
N GLU A 304 23.11 5.92 -10.37
CA GLU A 304 22.85 6.39 -9.01
C GLU A 304 22.69 5.17 -8.10
N LEU A 305 23.56 5.09 -7.11
CA LEU A 305 23.53 4.03 -6.11
C LEU A 305 23.61 4.66 -4.71
N THR A 306 22.58 4.48 -3.92
CA THR A 306 22.51 4.97 -2.55
C THR A 306 22.43 3.79 -1.60
N PHE A 307 23.37 3.73 -0.65
CA PHE A 307 23.30 2.83 0.50
C PHE A 307 23.00 3.64 1.76
N GLY A 308 22.04 3.19 2.55
CA GLY A 308 21.67 3.78 3.81
C GLY A 308 21.55 2.73 4.90
N THR A 309 21.73 3.15 6.15
CA THR A 309 21.41 2.36 7.34
C THR A 309 20.40 3.12 8.15
N LEU A 310 19.35 2.43 8.61
CA LEU A 310 18.48 2.91 9.66
C LEU A 310 19.06 2.38 10.98
N PHE A 311 19.40 3.26 11.90
CA PHE A 311 19.69 2.90 13.28
C PHE A 311 18.40 3.15 14.05
N THR A 312 17.75 2.09 14.49
CA THR A 312 16.59 2.13 15.39
C THR A 312 17.03 1.82 16.81
#